data_d88aa5424046726c03238c70a64cd135
#
_entry.id   d88aa5424046726c03238c70a64cd135
#
_cell.length_a   1.000
_cell.length_b   1.000
_cell.length_c   1.000
_cell.angle_alpha   90.00
_cell.angle_beta   90.00
_cell.angle_gamma   90.00
#
_symmetry.space_group_name_H-M   'P 1'
#
loop_
_entity.id
_entity.type
_entity.pdbx_description
1 polymer ?
#
loop_
_entity_poly.entity_id
_entity_poly.type
_entity_poly.pdbx_seq_one_letter_code
_entity_poly.pdbx_strand_id
1 'polypeptide(L)'
;MKPILLPLLLCASLFAADGYKIYEQHCASCHMVMLPLNEPERGLQKAKMKAPTMRMVSMRLKMMIHIHNEDEDIQRKVVKAFIKEYIDDPDEDYVLCLPEMVEKFGVMTPVKGLTNAQKEAVAEWLWEQF
;
A
#
# COMPACT_ATOMS: atom_id res chain seq x y z
N MET A 1 21.86 -10.29 54.62
CA MET A 1 21.93 -9.57 53.34
C MET A 1 21.14 -10.39 52.30
N LYS A 2 19.95 -9.91 51.92
CA LYS A 2 19.14 -10.59 50.89
C LYS A 2 19.49 -9.98 49.52
N PRO A 3 19.79 -10.78 48.50
CA PRO A 3 20.02 -10.25 47.14
C PRO A 3 18.66 -9.81 46.56
N ILE A 4 18.57 -8.55 46.18
CA ILE A 4 17.47 -7.99 45.39
C ILE A 4 17.71 -8.41 43.95
N LEU A 5 16.97 -9.40 43.49
CA LEU A 5 16.87 -9.74 42.06
C LEU A 5 16.07 -8.64 41.33
N LEU A 6 16.77 -7.77 40.62
CA LEU A 6 16.21 -6.77 39.73
C LEU A 6 15.69 -7.51 38.48
N PRO A 7 14.37 -7.46 38.17
CA PRO A 7 13.89 -8.05 36.93
C PRO A 7 14.40 -7.21 35.76
N LEU A 8 15.21 -7.81 34.91
CA LEU A 8 15.63 -7.27 33.64
C LEU A 8 14.38 -7.22 32.75
N LEU A 9 13.72 -6.05 32.67
CA LEU A 9 12.67 -5.79 31.69
C LEU A 9 13.33 -5.82 30.30
N LEU A 10 13.22 -6.96 29.62
CA LEU A 10 13.51 -7.08 28.19
C LEU A 10 12.45 -6.25 27.46
N CYS A 11 12.77 -5.00 27.16
CA CYS A 11 12.04 -4.23 26.15
C CYS A 11 12.23 -4.93 24.80
N ALA A 12 11.34 -5.86 24.46
CA ALA A 12 11.18 -6.33 23.09
C ALA A 12 10.70 -5.12 22.28
N SER A 13 11.62 -4.44 21.62
CA SER A 13 11.30 -3.45 20.62
C SER A 13 10.53 -4.18 19.52
N LEU A 14 9.20 -4.05 19.54
CA LEU A 14 8.36 -4.43 18.44
C LEU A 14 8.76 -3.54 17.27
N PHE A 15 9.64 -4.02 16.40
CA PHE A 15 9.92 -3.38 15.14
C PHE A 15 8.63 -3.45 14.30
N ALA A 16 7.85 -2.38 14.36
CA ALA A 16 6.75 -2.20 13.41
C ALA A 16 7.33 -2.27 12.00
N ALA A 17 6.71 -3.06 11.14
CA ALA A 17 7.14 -3.14 9.75
C ALA A 17 7.04 -1.75 9.12
N ASP A 18 8.08 -1.33 8.41
CA ASP A 18 8.13 -0.05 7.70
C ASP A 18 7.44 -0.22 6.34
N GLY A 19 6.26 0.39 6.18
CA GLY A 19 5.44 0.27 4.97
C GLY A 19 6.15 0.76 3.71
N TYR A 20 6.97 1.80 3.80
CA TYR A 20 7.76 2.27 2.67
C TYR A 20 8.81 1.25 2.24
N LYS A 21 9.49 0.61 3.16
CA LYS A 21 10.45 -0.46 2.84
C LYS A 21 9.77 -1.66 2.19
N ILE A 22 8.58 -2.03 2.64
CA ILE A 22 7.80 -3.09 2.00
C ILE A 22 7.44 -2.69 0.57
N TYR A 23 6.98 -1.45 0.36
CA TYR A 23 6.77 -0.91 -0.98
C TYR A 23 8.02 -1.00 -1.85
N GLU A 24 9.18 -0.52 -1.38
CA GLU A 24 10.43 -0.57 -2.15
C GLU A 24 10.83 -1.99 -2.56
N GLN A 25 10.67 -2.95 -1.68
CA GLN A 25 11.09 -4.33 -1.90
C GLN A 25 10.13 -5.12 -2.81
N HIS A 26 8.84 -4.85 -2.76
CA HIS A 26 7.82 -5.72 -3.35
C HIS A 26 6.93 -5.04 -4.40
N CYS A 27 6.87 -3.72 -4.44
CA CYS A 27 5.93 -2.97 -5.29
C CYS A 27 6.64 -2.03 -6.28
N ALA A 28 7.78 -1.45 -5.90
CA ALA A 28 8.46 -0.39 -6.64
C ALA A 28 8.96 -0.81 -8.03
N SER A 29 9.13 -2.11 -8.29
CA SER A 29 9.52 -2.62 -9.61
C SER A 29 8.47 -2.34 -10.70
N CYS A 30 7.21 -2.18 -10.32
CA CYS A 30 6.08 -1.88 -11.21
C CYS A 30 5.43 -0.53 -10.90
N HIS A 31 5.27 -0.19 -9.62
CA HIS A 31 4.56 1.00 -9.17
C HIS A 31 5.52 2.11 -8.75
N MET A 32 5.59 3.18 -9.49
CA MET A 32 6.23 4.42 -9.00
C MET A 32 5.37 5.05 -7.88
N VAL A 33 5.99 5.81 -6.99
CA VAL A 33 5.25 6.57 -5.95
C VAL A 33 4.31 7.58 -6.60
N MET A 34 4.86 8.47 -7.43
CA MET A 34 4.12 9.48 -8.18
C MET A 34 4.91 9.91 -9.42
N LEU A 35 4.22 10.53 -10.37
CA LEU A 35 4.88 11.16 -11.52
C LEU A 35 5.47 12.51 -11.15
N PRO A 36 6.58 12.92 -11.79
CA PRO A 36 7.10 14.28 -11.68
C PRO A 36 6.03 15.33 -12.03
N LEU A 37 6.13 16.50 -11.43
CA LEU A 37 5.17 17.58 -11.67
C LEU A 37 5.47 18.35 -12.97
N ASN A 38 6.73 18.39 -13.39
CA ASN A 38 7.21 19.20 -14.51
C ASN A 38 7.42 18.38 -15.77
N GLU A 39 7.13 18.98 -16.91
CA GLU A 39 7.53 18.49 -18.23
C GLU A 39 8.97 18.96 -18.57
N PRO A 40 9.75 18.20 -19.38
CA PRO A 40 9.35 16.99 -20.11
C PRO A 40 9.49 15.69 -19.30
N GLU A 41 10.00 15.76 -18.08
CA GLU A 41 10.30 14.59 -17.26
C GLU A 41 9.04 13.75 -16.96
N ARG A 42 7.93 14.42 -16.69
CA ARG A 42 6.63 13.76 -16.48
C ARG A 42 6.23 12.86 -17.67
N GLY A 43 6.33 13.38 -18.87
CA GLY A 43 6.02 12.63 -20.10
C GLY A 43 6.94 11.42 -20.28
N LEU A 44 8.24 11.60 -20.04
CA LEU A 44 9.22 10.51 -20.11
C LEU A 44 8.96 9.41 -19.09
N GLN A 45 8.65 9.76 -17.85
CA GLN A 45 8.34 8.79 -16.80
C GLN A 45 6.98 8.10 -17.05
N LYS A 46 5.96 8.85 -17.51
CA LYS A 46 4.66 8.29 -17.87
C LYS A 46 4.77 7.23 -18.98
N ALA A 47 5.66 7.43 -19.95
CA ALA A 47 5.91 6.44 -21.01
C ALA A 47 6.55 5.14 -20.50
N LYS A 48 7.25 5.18 -19.36
CA LYS A 48 7.92 4.02 -18.75
C LYS A 48 7.06 3.30 -17.69
N MET A 49 5.86 3.78 -17.41
CA MET A 49 4.99 3.17 -16.40
C MET A 49 4.64 1.73 -16.78
N LYS A 50 4.77 0.83 -15.81
CA LYS A 50 4.35 -0.57 -15.89
C LYS A 50 3.03 -0.84 -15.16
N ALA A 51 2.64 0.08 -14.27
CA ALA A 51 1.43 0.02 -13.45
C ALA A 51 1.02 1.45 -13.05
N PRO A 52 -0.21 1.67 -12.52
CA PRO A 52 -0.58 2.96 -11.94
C PRO A 52 0.37 3.34 -10.80
N THR A 53 0.64 4.65 -10.63
CA THR A 53 1.45 5.10 -9.49
C THR A 53 0.73 4.83 -8.17
N MET A 54 1.47 4.75 -7.06
CA MET A 54 0.87 4.56 -5.73
C MET A 54 -0.09 5.71 -5.37
N ARG A 55 0.22 6.93 -5.79
CA ARG A 55 -0.70 8.06 -5.65
C ARG A 55 -2.02 7.82 -6.39
N MET A 56 -1.99 7.36 -7.64
CA MET A 56 -3.19 7.04 -8.40
C MET A 56 -4.01 5.94 -7.72
N VAL A 57 -3.34 4.90 -7.24
CA VAL A 57 -3.98 3.80 -6.51
C VAL A 57 -4.67 4.30 -5.25
N SER A 58 -3.95 5.02 -4.37
CA SER A 58 -4.51 5.53 -3.12
C SER A 58 -5.70 6.45 -3.35
N MET A 59 -5.56 7.44 -4.24
CA MET A 59 -6.64 8.37 -4.55
C MET A 59 -7.87 7.64 -5.11
N ARG A 60 -7.66 6.67 -5.99
CA ARG A 60 -8.75 5.89 -6.59
C ARG A 60 -9.48 5.06 -5.54
N LEU A 61 -8.75 4.36 -4.66
CA LEU A 61 -9.34 3.57 -3.58
C LEU A 61 -10.17 4.44 -2.63
N LYS A 62 -9.65 5.60 -2.22
CA LYS A 62 -10.37 6.55 -1.36
C LYS A 62 -11.64 7.10 -2.02
N MET A 63 -11.63 7.28 -3.35
CA MET A 63 -12.82 7.71 -4.10
C MET A 63 -13.86 6.61 -4.24
N MET A 64 -13.43 5.39 -4.55
CA MET A 64 -14.33 4.29 -4.86
C MET A 64 -14.87 3.59 -3.62
N ILE A 65 -14.07 3.51 -2.57
CA ILE A 65 -14.45 2.97 -1.27
C ILE A 65 -14.83 4.14 -0.36
N HIS A 66 -15.96 4.78 -0.68
CA HIS A 66 -16.51 5.87 0.12
C HIS A 66 -17.72 5.38 0.90
N ILE A 67 -17.65 5.48 2.23
CA ILE A 67 -18.71 5.04 3.13
C ILE A 67 -19.47 6.28 3.60
N HIS A 68 -20.71 6.43 3.15
CA HIS A 68 -21.56 7.57 3.53
C HIS A 68 -21.84 7.58 5.03
N ASN A 69 -21.73 8.75 5.64
CA ASN A 69 -21.97 9.03 7.06
C ASN A 69 -21.04 8.29 8.04
N GLU A 70 -19.96 7.68 7.54
CA GLU A 70 -18.95 7.05 8.36
C GLU A 70 -17.75 7.98 8.53
N ASP A 71 -17.05 7.81 9.62
CA ASP A 71 -15.82 8.57 9.87
C ASP A 71 -14.64 8.03 9.02
N GLU A 72 -13.59 8.83 8.94
CA GLU A 72 -12.37 8.50 8.21
C GLU A 72 -11.72 7.20 8.72
N ASP A 73 -11.83 6.90 10.00
CA ASP A 73 -11.26 5.68 10.58
C ASP A 73 -11.90 4.40 10.03
N ILE A 74 -13.20 4.43 9.77
CA ILE A 74 -13.92 3.30 9.18
C ILE A 74 -13.53 3.14 7.71
N GLN A 75 -13.51 4.22 6.95
CA GLN A 75 -13.04 4.19 5.56
C GLN A 75 -11.60 3.66 5.47
N ARG A 76 -10.71 4.13 6.32
CA ARG A 76 -9.32 3.67 6.42
C ARG A 76 -9.22 2.16 6.63
N LYS A 77 -10.00 1.62 7.56
CA LYS A 77 -10.04 0.17 7.83
C LYS A 77 -10.50 -0.63 6.61
N VAL A 78 -11.54 -0.17 5.92
CA VAL A 78 -12.08 -0.86 4.75
C VAL A 78 -11.11 -0.80 3.57
N VAL A 79 -10.51 0.36 3.30
CA VAL A 79 -9.49 0.51 2.24
C VAL A 79 -8.28 -0.39 2.51
N LYS A 80 -7.80 -0.41 3.75
CA LYS A 80 -6.67 -1.28 4.14
C LYS A 80 -7.00 -2.76 4.01
N ALA A 81 -8.19 -3.17 4.40
CA ALA A 81 -8.64 -4.54 4.23
C ALA A 81 -8.66 -4.94 2.75
N PHE A 82 -9.21 -4.09 1.88
CA PHE A 82 -9.18 -4.28 0.43
C PHE A 82 -7.75 -4.42 -0.12
N ILE A 83 -6.85 -3.53 0.27
CA ILE A 83 -5.45 -3.58 -0.20
C ILE A 83 -4.79 -4.92 0.17
N LYS A 84 -4.98 -5.37 1.42
CA LYS A 84 -4.38 -6.62 1.90
C LYS A 84 -4.89 -7.85 1.15
N GLU A 85 -6.18 -7.89 0.86
CA GLU A 85 -6.80 -8.95 0.08
C GLU A 85 -6.33 -8.91 -1.37
N TYR A 86 -6.36 -7.73 -1.99
CA TYR A 86 -5.96 -7.55 -3.38
C TYR A 86 -4.47 -7.85 -3.65
N ILE A 87 -3.59 -7.64 -2.69
CA ILE A 87 -2.17 -8.01 -2.79
C ILE A 87 -2.00 -9.53 -2.95
N ASP A 88 -2.81 -10.31 -2.26
CA ASP A 88 -2.73 -11.77 -2.27
C ASP A 88 -3.40 -12.41 -3.50
N ASP A 89 -4.53 -11.84 -3.90
CA ASP A 89 -5.40 -12.41 -4.95
C ASP A 89 -6.02 -11.29 -5.80
N PRO A 90 -5.23 -10.65 -6.68
CA PRO A 90 -5.74 -9.65 -7.61
C PRO A 90 -6.67 -10.32 -8.63
N ASP A 91 -7.89 -9.79 -8.74
CA ASP A 91 -8.93 -10.30 -9.63
C ASP A 91 -9.50 -9.16 -10.47
N GLU A 92 -9.85 -9.44 -11.74
CA GLU A 92 -10.49 -8.46 -12.62
C GLU A 92 -11.85 -8.00 -12.09
N ASP A 93 -12.60 -8.87 -11.43
CA ASP A 93 -13.91 -8.56 -10.87
C ASP A 93 -13.84 -7.61 -9.68
N TYR A 94 -12.69 -7.55 -9.01
CA TYR A 94 -12.45 -6.68 -7.84
C TYR A 94 -11.55 -5.48 -8.15
N VAL A 95 -11.14 -5.30 -9.40
CA VAL A 95 -10.29 -4.17 -9.76
C VAL A 95 -11.07 -2.86 -9.70
N LEU A 96 -10.61 -1.93 -8.86
CA LEU A 96 -11.19 -0.59 -8.72
C LEU A 96 -10.51 0.45 -9.63
N CYS A 97 -9.59 0.04 -10.48
CA CYS A 97 -8.94 0.90 -11.46
C CYS A 97 -9.90 1.32 -12.56
N LEU A 98 -9.55 2.41 -13.25
CA LEU A 98 -10.25 2.81 -14.47
C LEU A 98 -10.08 1.73 -15.55
N PRO A 99 -11.09 1.46 -16.38
CA PRO A 99 -11.01 0.48 -17.46
C PRO A 99 -9.79 0.67 -18.36
N GLU A 100 -9.44 1.91 -18.68
CA GLU A 100 -8.26 2.23 -19.52
C GLU A 100 -6.93 1.83 -18.84
N MET A 101 -6.89 1.83 -17.51
CA MET A 101 -5.72 1.37 -16.77
C MET A 101 -5.60 -0.15 -16.78
N VAL A 102 -6.73 -0.86 -16.68
CA VAL A 102 -6.77 -2.32 -16.80
C VAL A 102 -6.40 -2.76 -18.21
N GLU A 103 -6.94 -2.09 -19.23
CA GLU A 103 -6.58 -2.34 -20.62
C GLU A 103 -5.08 -2.12 -20.90
N LYS A 104 -4.52 -1.06 -20.33
CA LYS A 104 -3.11 -0.69 -20.53
C LYS A 104 -2.12 -1.57 -19.78
N PHE A 105 -2.41 -1.90 -18.53
CA PHE A 105 -1.44 -2.55 -17.62
C PHE A 105 -1.81 -3.99 -17.25
N GLY A 106 -3.04 -4.42 -17.52
CA GLY A 106 -3.58 -5.68 -17.01
C GLY A 106 -3.86 -5.65 -15.51
N VAL A 107 -4.18 -6.80 -14.95
CA VAL A 107 -4.35 -7.01 -13.52
C VAL A 107 -2.99 -7.24 -12.87
N MET A 108 -2.83 -6.75 -11.64
CA MET A 108 -1.59 -6.90 -10.86
C MET A 108 -1.24 -8.39 -10.66
N THR A 109 0.04 -8.71 -10.70
CA THR A 109 0.52 -10.04 -10.28
C THR A 109 0.46 -10.16 -8.76
N PRO A 110 -0.03 -11.28 -8.19
CA PRO A 110 -0.05 -11.50 -6.74
C PRO A 110 1.32 -11.35 -6.11
N VAL A 111 1.42 -10.66 -4.98
CA VAL A 111 2.66 -10.54 -4.21
C VAL A 111 2.68 -11.64 -3.15
N LYS A 112 3.48 -12.66 -3.37
CA LYS A 112 3.57 -13.81 -2.45
C LYS A 112 4.61 -13.58 -1.35
N GLY A 113 4.41 -14.23 -0.21
CA GLY A 113 5.37 -14.28 0.88
C GLY A 113 5.34 -13.11 1.86
N LEU A 114 4.43 -12.15 1.71
CA LEU A 114 4.24 -11.09 2.70
C LEU A 114 3.49 -11.62 3.92
N THR A 115 3.99 -11.30 5.12
CA THR A 115 3.25 -11.53 6.37
C THR A 115 2.07 -10.57 6.49
N ASN A 116 1.10 -10.90 7.33
CA ASN A 116 -0.03 -9.99 7.59
C ASN A 116 0.43 -8.63 8.14
N ALA A 117 1.47 -8.61 8.99
CA ALA A 117 2.06 -7.37 9.50
C ALA A 117 2.70 -6.52 8.40
N GLN A 118 3.36 -7.13 7.43
CA GLN A 118 3.93 -6.43 6.27
C GLN A 118 2.83 -5.86 5.35
N LYS A 119 1.78 -6.63 5.08
CA LYS A 119 0.62 -6.15 4.32
C LYS A 119 -0.09 -4.99 5.03
N GLU A 120 -0.26 -5.09 6.34
CA GLU A 120 -0.82 -4.01 7.16
C GLU A 120 0.04 -2.74 7.06
N ALA A 121 1.36 -2.87 7.16
CA ALA A 121 2.28 -1.74 7.11
C ALA A 121 2.28 -1.03 5.75
N VAL A 122 2.29 -1.75 4.64
CA VAL A 122 2.25 -1.13 3.29
C VAL A 122 0.88 -0.52 3.00
N ALA A 123 -0.22 -1.14 3.45
CA ALA A 123 -1.56 -0.59 3.31
C ALA A 123 -1.72 0.71 4.12
N GLU A 124 -1.18 0.75 5.33
CA GLU A 124 -1.14 1.94 6.18
C GLU A 124 -0.32 3.05 5.53
N TRP A 125 0.90 2.73 5.06
CA TRP A 125 1.74 3.69 4.35
C TRP A 125 1.01 4.27 3.12
N LEU A 126 0.36 3.43 2.32
CA LEU A 126 -0.38 3.87 1.14
C LEU A 126 -1.55 4.80 1.50
N TRP A 127 -2.23 4.54 2.61
CA TRP A 127 -3.30 5.40 3.11
C TRP A 127 -2.77 6.77 3.56
N GLU A 128 -1.66 6.80 4.32
CA GLU A 128 -1.12 8.02 4.92
C GLU A 128 -0.35 8.90 3.93
N GLN A 129 0.23 8.30 2.89
CA GLN A 129 1.10 9.00 1.96
C GLN A 129 0.36 10.01 1.06
N PHE A 130 -0.94 9.81 0.80
CA PHE A 130 -1.69 10.63 -0.18
C PHE A 130 -3.06 11.07 0.29
#